data_794de58fb7c9fcc23af4fbca91270400
#
_entry.id   794de58fb7c9fcc23af4fbca91270400
#
_cell.length_a   1.000
_cell.length_b   1.000
_cell.length_c   1.000
_cell.angle_alpha   90.00
_cell.angle_beta   90.00
_cell.angle_gamma   90.00
#
_symmetry.space_group_name_H-M   'P 1'
#
loop_
_entity.id
_entity.type
_entity.pdbx_description
1 polymer ?
#
loop_
_entity_poly.entity_id
_entity_poly.type
_entity_poly.pdbx_seq_one_letter_code
_entity_poly.pdbx_strand_id
1 'polypeptide(L)'
;MNRIKELLAVSPIIAAVKDSESVEYAVRSDCDVVFTLFGSICDIGEIVRKIKDAGKICFVHADLVEGLALKETAARFIKENPAADGVISTKPAVIKAAREQGLMTIHRCFLL
;
A
#
# COMPACT_ATOMS: atom_id res chain seq x y z
N MET A 1 -13.67 4.63 -2.96
CA MET A 1 -13.22 4.76 -4.36
C MET A 1 -13.25 6.19 -4.84
N ASN A 2 -14.35 6.89 -4.62
CA ASN A 2 -14.47 8.29 -5.05
C ASN A 2 -13.42 9.19 -4.41
N ARG A 3 -13.05 8.94 -3.16
CA ARG A 3 -12.01 9.73 -2.48
C ARG A 3 -10.66 9.64 -3.18
N ILE A 4 -10.26 8.45 -3.63
CA ILE A 4 -8.98 8.28 -4.33
C ILE A 4 -9.00 9.04 -5.65
N LYS A 5 -10.09 8.94 -6.41
CA LYS A 5 -10.23 9.68 -7.66
C LYS A 5 -10.19 11.19 -7.45
N GLU A 6 -10.86 11.66 -6.41
CA GLU A 6 -10.85 13.08 -6.05
C GLU A 6 -9.46 13.56 -5.69
N LEU A 7 -8.73 12.80 -4.87
CA LEU A 7 -7.36 13.14 -4.48
C LEU A 7 -6.41 13.17 -5.67
N LEU A 8 -6.50 12.18 -6.56
CA LEU A 8 -5.67 12.14 -7.75
C LEU A 8 -5.95 13.31 -8.69
N ALA A 9 -7.18 13.80 -8.71
CA ALA A 9 -7.55 14.92 -9.55
C ALA A 9 -7.04 16.27 -9.02
N VAL A 10 -6.72 16.37 -7.72
CA VAL A 10 -6.33 17.63 -7.07
C VAL A 10 -4.89 17.62 -6.53
N SER A 11 -4.03 16.81 -7.09
CA SER A 11 -2.60 16.73 -6.67
C SER A 11 -2.41 16.30 -5.22
N PRO A 12 -2.63 15.03 -4.91
CA PRO A 12 -2.50 14.53 -3.54
C PRO A 12 -1.05 14.58 -3.06
N ILE A 13 -0.87 14.72 -1.75
CA ILE A 13 0.43 14.60 -1.11
C ILE A 13 0.61 13.13 -0.75
N ILE A 14 1.66 12.51 -1.30
CA ILE A 14 1.96 11.09 -1.08
C ILE A 14 3.26 10.97 -0.28
N ALA A 15 3.21 10.24 0.81
CA ALA A 15 4.38 9.94 1.62
C ALA A 15 4.80 8.48 1.42
N ALA A 16 6.07 8.24 1.16
CA ALA A 16 6.63 6.89 1.12
C ALA A 16 7.35 6.64 2.44
N VAL A 17 6.97 5.58 3.14
CA VAL A 17 7.54 5.27 4.45
C VAL A 17 8.40 4.02 4.38
N LYS A 18 9.57 4.06 5.02
CA LYS A 18 10.58 3.00 4.95
C LYS A 18 10.93 2.41 6.32
N ASP A 19 10.40 2.96 7.40
CA ASP A 19 10.64 2.51 8.77
C ASP A 19 9.57 3.07 9.70
N SER A 20 9.62 2.66 10.96
CA SER A 20 8.64 3.09 11.96
C SER A 20 8.68 4.60 12.21
N GLU A 21 9.85 5.21 12.14
CA GLU A 21 9.99 6.66 12.33
C GLU A 21 9.29 7.42 11.22
N SER A 22 9.48 7.02 9.97
CA SER A 22 8.82 7.68 8.84
C SER A 22 7.30 7.48 8.89
N VAL A 23 6.80 6.35 9.42
CA VAL A 23 5.37 6.16 9.64
C VAL A 23 4.83 7.22 10.62
N GLU A 24 5.54 7.46 11.72
CA GLU A 24 5.14 8.46 12.71
C GLU A 24 5.06 9.86 12.09
N TYR A 25 6.04 10.22 11.25
CA TYR A 25 5.99 11.49 10.55
C TYR A 25 4.80 11.56 9.59
N ALA A 26 4.57 10.49 8.82
CA ALA A 26 3.49 10.47 7.84
C ALA A 26 2.11 10.62 8.51
N VAL A 27 1.87 9.92 9.63
CA VAL A 27 0.56 9.98 10.29
C VAL A 27 0.26 11.35 10.90
N ARG A 28 1.29 12.13 11.21
CA ARG A 28 1.14 13.51 11.74
C ARG A 28 1.10 14.56 10.64
N SER A 29 1.51 14.21 9.43
CA SER A 29 1.61 15.16 8.32
C SER A 29 0.27 15.37 7.63
N ASP A 30 0.25 16.30 6.67
CA ASP A 30 -0.91 16.56 5.83
C ASP A 30 -0.97 15.64 4.61
N CYS A 31 -0.20 14.56 4.58
CA CYS A 31 -0.26 13.66 3.45
C CYS A 31 -1.62 12.97 3.36
N ASP A 32 -2.03 12.68 2.13
CA ASP A 32 -3.30 12.03 1.84
C ASP A 32 -3.15 10.53 1.68
N VAL A 33 -2.02 10.12 1.12
CA VAL A 33 -1.75 8.74 0.72
C VAL A 33 -0.38 8.33 1.26
N VAL A 34 -0.28 7.11 1.76
CA VAL A 34 0.98 6.56 2.25
C VAL A 34 1.30 5.28 1.49
N PHE A 35 2.53 5.19 0.99
CA PHE A 35 3.08 3.98 0.38
C PHE A 35 4.00 3.32 1.39
N THR A 36 3.71 2.09 1.82
CA THR A 36 4.60 1.35 2.71
C THR A 36 5.66 0.62 1.89
N LEU A 37 6.92 0.90 2.19
CA LEU A 37 8.07 0.31 1.49
C LEU A 37 8.88 -0.62 2.40
N PHE A 38 8.29 -1.11 3.46
CA PHE A 38 8.96 -1.97 4.44
C PHE A 38 7.95 -2.82 5.20
N GLY A 39 8.44 -3.68 6.05
CA GLY A 39 7.62 -4.54 6.90
C GLY A 39 7.71 -5.99 6.49
N SER A 40 7.06 -6.83 7.26
CA SER A 40 7.01 -8.27 7.04
C SER A 40 5.57 -8.76 7.15
N ILE A 41 5.33 -10.01 6.82
CA ILE A 41 4.02 -10.62 7.02
C ILE A 41 3.61 -10.60 8.50
N CYS A 42 4.58 -10.44 9.41
CA CYS A 42 4.30 -10.43 10.84
C CYS A 42 3.83 -9.07 11.37
N ASP A 43 4.27 -7.98 10.74
CA ASP A 43 3.98 -6.65 11.27
C ASP A 43 3.26 -5.70 10.29
N ILE A 44 3.11 -6.10 9.03
CA ILE A 44 2.48 -5.22 8.03
C ILE A 44 1.05 -4.83 8.44
N GLY A 45 0.35 -5.72 9.12
CA GLY A 45 -1.01 -5.42 9.58
C GLY A 45 -1.06 -4.26 10.58
N GLU A 46 -0.11 -4.20 11.50
CA GLU A 46 -0.03 -3.10 12.47
C GLU A 46 0.37 -1.81 11.80
N ILE A 47 1.31 -1.88 10.86
CA ILE A 47 1.77 -0.70 10.11
C ILE A 47 0.60 -0.08 9.35
N VAL A 48 -0.14 -0.88 8.60
CA VAL A 48 -1.28 -0.41 7.81
C VAL A 48 -2.38 0.14 8.73
N ARG A 49 -2.69 -0.55 9.82
CA ARG A 49 -3.71 -0.08 10.74
C ARG A 49 -3.39 1.30 11.30
N LYS A 50 -2.15 1.52 11.69
CA LYS A 50 -1.71 2.81 12.21
C LYS A 50 -1.91 3.92 11.18
N ILE A 51 -1.59 3.65 9.94
CA ILE A 51 -1.77 4.59 8.84
C ILE A 51 -3.26 4.84 8.58
N LYS A 52 -4.05 3.78 8.53
CA LYS A 52 -5.49 3.89 8.30
C LYS A 52 -6.21 4.61 9.44
N ASP A 53 -5.81 4.36 10.68
CA ASP A 53 -6.40 5.03 11.84
C ASP A 53 -6.14 6.54 11.83
N ALA A 54 -5.08 6.98 11.16
CA ALA A 54 -4.80 8.39 10.97
C ALA A 54 -5.60 9.02 9.82
N GLY A 55 -6.50 8.25 9.20
CA GLY A 55 -7.36 8.73 8.11
C GLY A 55 -6.67 8.77 6.75
N LYS A 56 -5.52 8.13 6.60
CA LYS A 56 -4.77 8.13 5.34
C LYS A 56 -5.18 6.94 4.47
N ILE A 57 -5.00 7.09 3.16
CA ILE A 57 -5.15 6.00 2.20
C ILE A 57 -3.80 5.26 2.17
N CYS A 58 -3.81 3.94 2.28
CA CYS A 58 -2.60 3.15 2.40
C CYS A 58 -2.43 2.16 1.25
N PHE A 59 -1.29 2.25 0.56
CA PHE A 59 -0.85 1.26 -0.43
C PHE A 59 0.31 0.48 0.14
N VAL A 60 0.28 -0.84 -0.02
CA VAL A 60 1.37 -1.72 0.38
C VAL A 60 2.17 -2.12 -0.85
N HIS A 61 3.49 -1.92 -0.81
CA HIS A 61 4.38 -2.41 -1.86
C HIS A 61 4.66 -3.89 -1.60
N ALA A 62 3.95 -4.76 -2.31
CA ALA A 62 3.97 -6.19 -2.06
C ALA A 62 5.37 -6.80 -2.14
N ASP A 63 6.17 -6.36 -3.12
CA ASP A 63 7.52 -6.89 -3.34
C ASP A 63 8.46 -6.64 -2.16
N LEU A 64 8.14 -5.66 -1.31
CA LEU A 64 8.98 -5.26 -0.19
C LEU A 64 8.49 -5.77 1.16
N VAL A 65 7.44 -6.58 1.18
CA VAL A 65 6.97 -7.23 2.42
C VAL A 65 7.75 -8.52 2.61
N GLU A 66 8.56 -8.58 3.64
CA GLU A 66 9.35 -9.77 3.93
C GLU A 66 8.43 -10.96 4.24
N GLY A 67 8.75 -12.09 3.62
CA GLY A 67 7.99 -13.33 3.82
C GLY A 67 6.76 -13.48 2.95
N LEU A 68 6.42 -12.48 2.15
CA LEU A 68 5.28 -12.55 1.26
C LEU A 68 5.70 -13.10 -0.10
N ALA A 69 5.16 -14.24 -0.46
CA ALA A 69 5.40 -14.81 -1.80
C ALA A 69 4.61 -14.01 -2.84
N LEU A 70 5.27 -13.63 -3.93
CA LEU A 70 4.67 -12.79 -4.97
C LEU A 70 3.85 -13.64 -5.96
N LYS A 71 2.78 -14.21 -5.46
CA LYS A 71 1.79 -14.99 -6.18
C LYS A 71 0.42 -14.32 -6.05
N GLU A 72 -0.59 -14.90 -6.67
CA GLU A 72 -1.95 -14.39 -6.57
C GLU A 72 -2.44 -14.26 -5.14
N THR A 73 -2.02 -15.17 -4.26
CA THR A 73 -2.40 -15.13 -2.84
C THR A 73 -1.89 -13.91 -2.10
N ALA A 74 -0.83 -13.24 -2.62
CA ALA A 74 -0.33 -12.02 -2.02
C ALA A 74 -1.39 -10.92 -1.97
N ALA A 75 -2.14 -10.76 -3.05
CA ALA A 75 -3.20 -9.76 -3.13
C ALA A 75 -4.31 -10.05 -2.12
N ARG A 76 -4.69 -11.31 -1.99
CA ARG A 76 -5.70 -11.72 -1.02
C ARG A 76 -5.23 -11.46 0.41
N PHE A 77 -3.99 -11.78 0.70
CA PHE A 77 -3.40 -11.50 2.01
C PHE A 77 -3.45 -10.01 2.33
N ILE A 78 -3.03 -9.16 1.38
CA ILE A 78 -2.98 -7.71 1.61
C ILE A 78 -4.39 -7.15 1.83
N LYS A 79 -5.39 -7.66 1.13
CA LYS A 79 -6.77 -7.23 1.31
C LYS A 79 -7.35 -7.65 2.66
N GLU A 80 -7.13 -8.90 3.05
CA GLU A 80 -7.81 -9.49 4.21
C GLU A 80 -7.11 -9.22 5.53
N ASN A 81 -5.78 -9.21 5.55
CA ASN A 81 -5.01 -9.10 6.79
C ASN A 81 -4.65 -7.65 7.13
N PRO A 82 -3.81 -6.97 6.37
CA PRO A 82 -3.57 -5.55 6.66
C PRO A 82 -4.75 -4.66 6.28
N ALA A 83 -5.63 -5.13 5.40
CA ALA A 83 -6.77 -4.36 4.93
C ALA A 83 -6.36 -3.02 4.30
N ALA A 84 -5.31 -3.04 3.49
CA ALA A 84 -4.84 -1.87 2.76
C ALA A 84 -5.83 -1.47 1.67
N ASP A 85 -5.74 -0.23 1.21
CA ASP A 85 -6.57 0.27 0.12
C ASP A 85 -6.04 -0.14 -1.24
N GLY A 86 -4.73 -0.32 -1.35
CA GLY A 86 -4.11 -0.65 -2.63
C GLY A 86 -2.80 -1.40 -2.50
N VAL A 87 -2.32 -1.84 -3.65
CA VAL A 87 -1.11 -2.64 -3.79
C VAL A 87 -0.21 -2.02 -4.85
N ILE A 88 1.07 -1.97 -4.56
CA ILE A 88 2.11 -1.64 -5.53
C ILE A 88 2.92 -2.91 -5.75
N SER A 89 3.19 -3.28 -6.99
CA SER A 89 4.03 -4.43 -7.30
C SER A 89 4.66 -4.31 -8.67
N THR A 90 5.80 -4.98 -8.84
CA THR A 90 6.43 -5.14 -10.15
C THR A 90 5.91 -6.39 -10.86
N LYS A 91 5.14 -7.24 -10.18
CA LYS A 91 4.70 -8.53 -10.71
C LYS A 91 3.30 -8.46 -11.29
N PRO A 92 3.14 -8.71 -12.61
CA PRO A 92 1.82 -8.65 -13.24
C PRO A 92 0.77 -9.55 -12.60
N ALA A 93 1.16 -10.73 -12.14
CA ALA A 93 0.23 -11.66 -11.50
C ALA A 93 -0.36 -11.10 -10.19
N VAL A 94 0.46 -10.39 -9.41
CA VAL A 94 0.00 -9.75 -8.18
C VAL A 94 -0.95 -8.60 -8.50
N ILE A 95 -0.61 -7.79 -9.49
CA ILE A 95 -1.45 -6.66 -9.92
C ILE A 95 -2.82 -7.15 -10.42
N LYS A 96 -2.82 -8.17 -11.26
CA LYS A 96 -4.07 -8.75 -11.76
C LYS A 96 -4.94 -9.26 -10.62
N ALA A 97 -4.35 -10.04 -9.71
CA ALA A 97 -5.08 -10.59 -8.57
C ALA A 97 -5.59 -9.47 -7.65
N ALA A 98 -4.81 -8.42 -7.45
CA ALA A 98 -5.22 -7.28 -6.63
C ALA A 98 -6.46 -6.58 -7.21
N ARG A 99 -6.48 -6.39 -8.53
CA ARG A 99 -7.64 -5.84 -9.22
C ARG A 99 -8.88 -6.71 -9.02
N GLU A 100 -8.71 -8.01 -9.16
CA GLU A 100 -9.81 -8.97 -8.98
C GLU A 100 -10.36 -8.95 -7.56
N GLN A 101 -9.51 -8.58 -6.58
CA GLN A 101 -9.92 -8.42 -5.19
C GLN A 101 -10.53 -7.03 -4.90
N GLY A 102 -10.61 -6.16 -5.88
CA GLY A 102 -11.15 -4.83 -5.70
C GLY A 102 -10.18 -3.82 -5.09
N LEU A 103 -8.90 -4.14 -5.05
CA LEU A 103 -7.87 -3.22 -4.54
C LEU A 103 -7.46 -2.23 -5.64
N MET A 104 -7.06 -1.05 -5.23
CA MET A 104 -6.38 -0.12 -6.12
C MET A 104 -5.01 -0.68 -6.43
N THR A 105 -4.49 -0.41 -7.63
CA THR A 105 -3.21 -0.98 -8.04
C THR A 105 -2.30 0.06 -8.65
N ILE A 106 -1.01 -0.07 -8.37
CA ILE A 106 0.06 0.66 -9.04
C ILE A 106 1.06 -0.39 -9.52
N HIS A 107 1.19 -0.52 -10.83
CA HIS A 107 2.15 -1.45 -11.43
C HIS A 107 3.46 -0.71 -11.65
N ARG A 108 4.46 -1.06 -10.85
CA ARG A 108 5.79 -0.46 -10.95
C ARG A 108 6.60 -1.22 -11.99
N CYS A 109 7.24 -0.51 -12.90
CA CYS A 109 8.11 -1.11 -13.90
C CYS A 109 9.42 -0.35 -13.97
N PHE A 110 10.46 -1.02 -14.48
CA PHE A 110 11.76 -0.41 -14.69
C PHE A 110 11.91 -0.12 -16.18
N LEU A 111 12.32 1.11 -16.49
CA LEU A 111 12.60 1.52 -17.85
C LEU A 111 14.12 1.59 -18.03
N LEU A 112 14.61 0.92 -19.05
CA LEU A 112 16.04 0.88 -19.36
C LEU A 112 16.42 1.91 -20.41
#